data_4c53f702f245d423f119bbb7a1967dec
#
_entry.id   4c53f702f245d423f119bbb7a1967dec
#
_cell.length_a   1.000
_cell.length_b   1.000
_cell.length_c   1.000
_cell.angle_alpha   90.00
_cell.angle_beta   90.00
_cell.angle_gamma   90.00
#
_symmetry.space_group_name_H-M   'P 1'
#
loop_
_entity.id
_entity.type
_entity.pdbx_description
1 polymer ?
#
loop_
_entity_poly.entity_id
_entity_poly.type
_entity_poly.pdbx_seq_one_letter_code
_entity_poly.pdbx_strand_id
1 'polypeptide(L)'
;MVYDYLITLKKPDYRLVDQVSQFMCLFALVVFGFYYYHFPKSGAAYLYFGVGILLSWIYALVKKHIKGQAFFRFGLLIGAAGWFLGPQKNILMGILYAMAGLLEKQVKFPKEIGFSDKEISFNTFPKKVLLWNEINNALIKDGLITIDLKNNKLFQKEIDGHVSADIEKEFNDFCKQHINAINNNDEVLNLSS
;
A
#
# COMPACT_ATOMS: atom_id res chain seq x y z
N MET A 1 -0.98 8.86 -18.15
CA MET A 1 -2.11 8.04 -18.59
C MET A 1 -3.35 8.64 -17.96
N VAL A 2 -4.40 8.81 -18.77
CA VAL A 2 -5.71 9.24 -18.30
C VAL A 2 -6.52 7.95 -18.14
N TYR A 3 -7.17 7.76 -16.99
CA TYR A 3 -8.08 6.65 -16.75
C TYR A 3 -9.51 7.15 -16.85
N ASP A 4 -10.38 6.37 -17.48
CA ASP A 4 -11.80 6.68 -17.58
C ASP A 4 -12.51 6.41 -16.26
N TYR A 5 -12.10 5.32 -15.59
CA TYR A 5 -12.55 4.99 -14.25
C TYR A 5 -11.37 4.68 -13.32
N LEU A 6 -11.42 5.24 -12.11
CA LEU A 6 -10.48 4.95 -11.04
C LEU A 6 -11.24 4.41 -9.83
N ILE A 7 -11.00 3.14 -9.51
CA ILE A 7 -11.69 2.44 -8.42
C ILE A 7 -10.73 2.26 -7.26
N THR A 8 -11.06 2.86 -6.12
CA THR A 8 -10.30 2.69 -4.88
C THR A 8 -10.84 1.46 -4.14
N LEU A 9 -9.96 0.52 -3.83
CA LEU A 9 -10.31 -0.69 -3.09
C LEU A 9 -10.36 -0.41 -1.59
N LYS A 10 -11.27 -1.09 -0.89
CA LYS A 10 -11.36 -1.05 0.56
C LYS A 10 -10.02 -1.39 1.20
N LYS A 11 -9.60 -0.57 2.14
CA LYS A 11 -8.32 -0.71 2.82
C LYS A 11 -8.32 -1.96 3.69
N PRO A 12 -7.29 -2.81 3.61
CA PRO A 12 -7.12 -3.91 4.55
C PRO A 12 -6.88 -3.40 5.97
N ASP A 13 -7.14 -4.25 6.95
CA ASP A 13 -6.82 -3.93 8.35
C ASP A 13 -5.30 -3.94 8.58
N TYR A 14 -4.76 -2.78 8.92
CA TYR A 14 -3.32 -2.60 9.16
C TYR A 14 -2.93 -2.70 10.64
N ARG A 15 -3.80 -3.22 11.51
CA ARG A 15 -3.54 -3.30 12.97
C ARG A 15 -2.24 -4.01 13.29
N LEU A 16 -1.96 -5.15 12.63
CA LEU A 16 -0.72 -5.90 12.81
C LEU A 16 0.51 -5.06 12.44
N VAL A 17 0.46 -4.37 11.29
CA VAL A 17 1.57 -3.50 10.85
C VAL A 17 1.78 -2.36 11.84
N ASP A 18 0.70 -1.76 12.33
CA ASP A 18 0.74 -0.71 13.35
C ASP A 18 1.37 -1.22 14.65
N GLN A 19 0.98 -2.42 15.12
CA GLN A 19 1.51 -3.02 16.34
C GLN A 19 2.99 -3.33 16.24
N VAL A 20 3.43 -3.94 15.12
CA VAL A 20 4.85 -4.23 14.87
C VAL A 20 5.66 -2.94 14.83
N SER A 21 5.20 -1.93 14.11
CA SER A 21 5.89 -0.64 14.03
C SER A 21 6.01 0.06 15.40
N GLN A 22 4.95 0.02 16.22
CA GLN A 22 4.97 0.56 17.58
C GLN A 22 5.92 -0.23 18.47
N PHE A 23 5.90 -1.57 18.41
CA PHE A 23 6.81 -2.42 19.16
C PHE A 23 8.28 -2.12 18.81
N MET A 24 8.60 -1.97 17.52
CA MET A 24 9.94 -1.59 17.08
C MET A 24 10.35 -0.21 17.62
N CYS A 25 9.46 0.80 17.56
CA CYS A 25 9.75 2.12 18.13
C CYS A 25 10.01 2.03 19.65
N LEU A 26 9.19 1.28 20.39
CA LEU A 26 9.37 1.07 21.82
C LEU A 26 10.69 0.36 22.12
N PHE A 27 11.00 -0.70 21.38
CA PHE A 27 12.26 -1.43 21.53
C PHE A 27 13.48 -0.52 21.32
N ALA A 28 13.46 0.31 20.27
CA ALA A 28 14.54 1.27 20.03
C ALA A 28 14.67 2.27 21.19
N LEU A 29 13.56 2.79 21.72
CA LEU A 29 13.59 3.70 22.89
C LEU A 29 14.22 3.06 24.12
N VAL A 30 13.84 1.82 24.42
CA VAL A 30 14.41 1.07 25.56
C VAL A 30 15.90 0.86 25.40
N VAL A 31 16.34 0.40 24.23
CA VAL A 31 17.77 0.13 23.99
C VAL A 31 18.59 1.42 23.94
N PHE A 32 18.07 2.48 23.30
CA PHE A 32 18.77 3.76 23.27
C PHE A 32 18.85 4.40 24.67
N GLY A 33 17.79 4.25 25.48
CA GLY A 33 17.81 4.67 26.89
C GLY A 33 18.86 3.89 27.71
N PHE A 34 18.95 2.58 27.48
CA PHE A 34 19.97 1.72 28.10
C PHE A 34 21.39 2.16 27.70
N TYR A 35 21.64 2.41 26.43
CA TYR A 35 22.95 2.90 25.97
C TYR A 35 23.29 4.29 26.50
N TYR A 36 22.33 5.21 26.57
CA TYR A 36 22.53 6.51 27.18
C TYR A 36 22.92 6.41 28.66
N TYR A 37 22.26 5.53 29.41
CA TYR A 37 22.52 5.34 30.83
C TYR A 37 23.90 4.71 31.10
N HIS A 38 24.30 3.68 30.34
CA HIS A 38 25.55 2.97 30.54
C HIS A 38 26.77 3.64 29.93
N PHE A 39 26.59 4.48 28.93
CA PHE A 39 27.68 5.17 28.22
C PHE A 39 27.46 6.68 28.16
N PRO A 40 27.44 7.40 29.31
CA PRO A 40 27.03 8.81 29.35
C PRO A 40 27.89 9.75 28.51
N LYS A 41 29.18 9.47 28.33
CA LYS A 41 30.10 10.31 27.51
C LYS A 41 29.85 10.20 26.02
N SER A 42 29.52 9.01 25.52
CA SER A 42 29.26 8.75 24.09
C SER A 42 27.79 8.56 23.76
N GLY A 43 26.95 8.31 24.77
CA GLY A 43 25.54 7.98 24.62
C GLY A 43 24.61 9.17 24.36
N ALA A 44 25.10 10.42 24.44
CA ALA A 44 24.25 11.60 24.22
C ALA A 44 23.54 11.58 22.85
N ALA A 45 24.16 11.02 21.82
CA ALA A 45 23.54 10.87 20.52
C ALA A 45 22.24 10.02 20.57
N TYR A 46 22.20 8.98 21.41
CA TYR A 46 21.01 8.14 21.57
C TYR A 46 19.84 8.88 22.20
N LEU A 47 20.11 9.86 23.05
CA LEU A 47 19.07 10.71 23.62
C LEU A 47 18.35 11.50 22.51
N TYR A 48 19.10 12.09 21.58
CA TYR A 48 18.52 12.83 20.44
C TYR A 48 17.68 11.92 19.53
N PHE A 49 18.19 10.74 19.19
CA PHE A 49 17.42 9.76 18.42
C PHE A 49 16.17 9.29 19.17
N GLY A 50 16.29 9.02 20.49
CA GLY A 50 15.15 8.62 21.32
C GLY A 50 14.07 9.71 21.37
N VAL A 51 14.44 10.96 21.59
CA VAL A 51 13.49 12.08 21.56
C VAL A 51 12.82 12.19 20.18
N GLY A 52 13.58 12.06 19.10
CA GLY A 52 13.04 12.07 17.74
C GLY A 52 12.04 10.94 17.48
N ILE A 53 12.31 9.72 17.95
CA ILE A 53 11.38 8.58 17.87
C ILE A 53 10.11 8.90 18.67
N LEU A 54 10.25 9.39 19.90
CA LEU A 54 9.11 9.71 20.77
C LEU A 54 8.19 10.75 20.13
N LEU A 55 8.76 11.87 19.64
CA LEU A 55 8.00 12.94 18.99
C LEU A 55 7.29 12.42 17.71
N SER A 56 7.98 11.63 16.90
CA SER A 56 7.39 11.04 15.69
C SER A 56 6.29 10.03 16.02
N TRP A 57 6.44 9.28 17.11
CA TRP A 57 5.42 8.34 17.59
C TRP A 57 4.16 9.07 18.08
N ILE A 58 4.33 10.11 18.91
CA ILE A 58 3.21 10.94 19.35
C ILE A 58 2.49 11.56 18.15
N TYR A 59 3.25 12.12 17.19
CA TYR A 59 2.67 12.66 15.95
C TYR A 59 1.86 11.61 15.17
N ALA A 60 2.37 10.38 15.05
CA ALA A 60 1.66 9.29 14.37
C ALA A 60 0.35 8.93 15.08
N LEU A 61 0.34 8.90 16.43
CA LEU A 61 -0.86 8.62 17.22
C LEU A 61 -1.92 9.73 17.09
N VAL A 62 -1.49 10.99 17.14
CA VAL A 62 -2.39 12.15 16.94
C VAL A 62 -2.99 12.10 15.54
N LYS A 63 -2.18 11.82 14.52
CA LYS A 63 -2.65 11.70 13.13
C LYS A 63 -3.61 10.53 12.96
N LYS A 64 -3.40 9.41 13.65
CA LYS A 64 -4.33 8.28 13.66
C LYS A 64 -5.69 8.69 14.19
N HIS A 65 -5.73 9.46 15.26
CA HIS A 65 -6.97 9.94 15.85
C HIS A 65 -7.77 10.85 14.89
N ILE A 66 -7.06 11.72 14.14
CA ILE A 66 -7.69 12.70 13.23
C ILE A 66 -8.05 12.07 11.87
N LYS A 67 -7.17 11.23 11.30
CA LYS A 67 -7.28 10.71 9.94
C LYS A 67 -7.56 9.20 9.85
N GLY A 68 -7.73 8.52 10.99
CA GLY A 68 -7.99 7.07 11.06
C GLY A 68 -6.80 6.19 10.66
N GLN A 69 -5.68 6.77 10.22
CA GLN A 69 -4.49 6.04 9.75
C GLN A 69 -3.21 6.57 10.39
N ALA A 70 -2.42 5.69 11.02
CA ALA A 70 -1.10 6.04 11.56
C ALA A 70 0.00 5.65 10.58
N PHE A 71 1.07 6.44 10.55
CA PHE A 71 2.31 6.10 9.87
C PHE A 71 3.48 6.30 10.85
N PHE A 72 4.11 5.20 11.25
CA PHE A 72 5.25 5.18 12.17
C PHE A 72 6.60 5.27 11.46
N ARG A 73 6.60 5.38 10.13
CA ARG A 73 7.79 5.37 9.27
C ARG A 73 8.89 6.33 9.71
N PHE A 74 8.53 7.52 10.18
CA PHE A 74 9.52 8.50 10.64
C PHE A 74 10.23 8.03 11.89
N GLY A 75 9.52 7.45 12.86
CA GLY A 75 10.12 6.85 14.05
C GLY A 75 11.04 5.69 13.71
N LEU A 76 10.64 4.83 12.77
CA LEU A 76 11.45 3.71 12.29
C LEU A 76 12.71 4.20 11.57
N LEU A 77 12.61 5.22 10.71
CA LEU A 77 13.78 5.79 10.00
C LEU A 77 14.73 6.51 10.95
N ILE A 78 14.22 7.23 11.95
CA ILE A 78 15.05 7.84 13.00
C ILE A 78 15.72 6.74 13.83
N GLY A 79 14.99 5.65 14.15
CA GLY A 79 15.57 4.47 14.79
C GLY A 79 16.68 3.84 13.96
N ALA A 80 16.48 3.67 12.64
CA ALA A 80 17.51 3.20 11.73
C ALA A 80 18.77 4.09 11.78
N ALA A 81 18.60 5.41 11.72
CA ALA A 81 19.70 6.36 11.84
C ALA A 81 20.43 6.21 13.19
N GLY A 82 19.71 6.01 14.28
CA GLY A 82 20.29 5.75 15.59
C GLY A 82 21.14 4.48 15.64
N TRP A 83 20.70 3.40 14.97
CA TRP A 83 21.45 2.16 14.86
C TRP A 83 22.71 2.29 13.97
N PHE A 84 22.65 3.08 12.88
CA PHE A 84 23.77 3.28 11.96
C PHE A 84 24.80 4.27 12.50
N LEU A 85 24.34 5.38 13.07
CA LEU A 85 25.18 6.53 13.42
C LEU A 85 25.52 6.59 14.92
N GLY A 86 24.82 5.83 15.74
CA GLY A 86 25.09 5.77 17.16
C GLY A 86 26.47 5.17 17.49
N PRO A 87 27.02 5.44 18.68
CA PRO A 87 28.33 4.94 19.10
C PRO A 87 28.45 3.40 19.06
N GLN A 88 27.37 2.69 19.41
CA GLN A 88 27.28 1.24 19.37
C GLN A 88 26.61 0.80 18.05
N LYS A 89 27.32 0.99 16.94
CA LYS A 89 26.79 0.70 15.61
C LYS A 89 26.28 -0.75 15.49
N ASN A 90 25.03 -0.89 15.10
CA ASN A 90 24.45 -2.19 14.75
C ASN A 90 23.82 -2.11 13.35
N ILE A 91 24.63 -2.51 12.36
CA ILE A 91 24.23 -2.42 10.94
C ILE A 91 22.99 -3.27 10.65
N LEU A 92 22.91 -4.46 11.23
CA LEU A 92 21.77 -5.37 11.01
C LEU A 92 20.46 -4.74 11.49
N MET A 93 20.45 -4.19 12.71
CA MET A 93 19.28 -3.48 13.23
C MET A 93 18.98 -2.22 12.42
N GLY A 94 19.99 -1.47 11.99
CA GLY A 94 19.82 -0.32 11.11
C GLY A 94 19.11 -0.68 9.81
N ILE A 95 19.54 -1.75 9.13
CA ILE A 95 18.88 -2.25 7.91
C ILE A 95 17.45 -2.68 8.18
N LEU A 96 17.21 -3.44 9.25
CA LEU A 96 15.86 -3.91 9.62
C LEU A 96 14.88 -2.75 9.82
N TYR A 97 15.30 -1.72 10.56
CA TYR A 97 14.48 -0.52 10.81
C TYR A 97 14.28 0.32 9.55
N ALA A 98 15.31 0.47 8.73
CA ALA A 98 15.21 1.18 7.44
C ALA A 98 14.21 0.49 6.51
N MET A 99 14.31 -0.83 6.37
CA MET A 99 13.38 -1.61 5.57
C MET A 99 11.95 -1.49 6.10
N ALA A 100 11.73 -1.64 7.39
CA ALA A 100 10.41 -1.50 8.00
C ALA A 100 9.81 -0.12 7.74
N GLY A 101 10.59 0.96 7.91
CA GLY A 101 10.14 2.33 7.64
C GLY A 101 9.83 2.62 6.18
N LEU A 102 10.57 2.03 5.24
CA LEU A 102 10.33 2.19 3.80
C LEU A 102 9.11 1.38 3.36
N LEU A 103 8.99 0.13 3.81
CA LEU A 103 7.91 -0.78 3.42
C LEU A 103 6.57 -0.37 4.03
N GLU A 104 6.54 0.24 5.22
CA GLU A 104 5.30 0.65 5.87
C GLU A 104 4.42 1.53 4.97
N LYS A 105 5.02 2.50 4.27
CA LYS A 105 4.28 3.37 3.34
C LYS A 105 3.69 2.56 2.18
N GLN A 106 4.47 1.64 1.61
CA GLN A 106 4.04 0.85 0.45
C GLN A 106 2.91 -0.12 0.80
N VAL A 107 2.99 -0.75 1.99
CA VAL A 107 1.94 -1.66 2.49
C VAL A 107 0.64 -0.91 2.74
N LYS A 108 0.70 0.32 3.28
CA LYS A 108 -0.49 1.14 3.63
C LYS A 108 -0.98 2.02 2.49
N PHE A 109 -0.36 1.96 1.30
CA PHE A 109 -0.83 2.73 0.16
C PHE A 109 -2.21 2.23 -0.30
N PRO A 110 -3.17 3.13 -0.61
CA PRO A 110 -4.47 2.71 -1.12
C PRO A 110 -4.26 1.96 -2.44
N LYS A 111 -4.89 0.78 -2.53
CA LYS A 111 -4.87 0.01 -3.76
C LYS A 111 -5.96 0.55 -4.66
N GLU A 112 -5.58 0.95 -5.85
CA GLU A 112 -6.45 1.50 -6.87
C GLU A 112 -6.35 0.68 -8.14
N ILE A 113 -7.46 0.62 -8.88
CA ILE A 113 -7.52 -0.01 -10.21
C ILE A 113 -7.99 1.07 -11.17
N GLY A 114 -7.16 1.40 -12.14
CA GLY A 114 -7.48 2.30 -13.22
C GLY A 114 -7.91 1.53 -14.46
N PHE A 115 -9.05 1.90 -15.01
CA PHE A 115 -9.58 1.38 -16.27
C PHE A 115 -9.42 2.44 -17.35
N SER A 116 -8.87 2.07 -18.48
CA SER A 116 -8.74 2.91 -19.68
C SER A 116 -9.12 2.12 -20.91
N ASP A 117 -9.28 2.80 -22.05
CA ASP A 117 -9.57 2.15 -23.32
C ASP A 117 -8.58 1.03 -23.70
N LYS A 118 -7.34 1.10 -23.22
CA LYS A 118 -6.25 0.19 -23.63
C LYS A 118 -5.98 -0.91 -22.65
N GLU A 119 -6.07 -0.61 -21.34
CA GLU A 119 -5.58 -1.51 -20.29
C GLU A 119 -6.26 -1.25 -18.94
N ILE A 120 -6.23 -2.27 -18.09
CA ILE A 120 -6.57 -2.18 -16.67
C ILE A 120 -5.29 -2.20 -15.86
N SER A 121 -5.06 -1.15 -15.09
CA SER A 121 -3.82 -0.94 -14.34
C SER A 121 -4.06 -1.00 -12.84
N PHE A 122 -3.34 -1.88 -12.15
CA PHE A 122 -3.36 -1.98 -10.70
C PHE A 122 -2.24 -1.12 -10.11
N ASN A 123 -2.59 -0.19 -9.23
CA ASN A 123 -1.64 0.60 -8.47
C ASN A 123 -1.06 -0.25 -7.31
N THR A 124 -0.27 -1.28 -7.67
CA THR A 124 0.41 -2.19 -6.76
C THR A 124 1.92 -2.11 -6.99
N PHE A 125 2.71 -2.58 -6.03
CA PHE A 125 4.15 -2.72 -6.25
C PHE A 125 4.51 -4.23 -6.24
N PRO A 126 5.05 -4.75 -7.35
CA PRO A 126 5.21 -4.12 -8.67
C PRO A 126 3.88 -3.78 -9.36
N LYS A 127 3.88 -2.77 -10.24
CA LYS A 127 2.69 -2.39 -11.02
C LYS A 127 2.25 -3.57 -11.88
N LYS A 128 0.96 -3.91 -11.80
CA LYS A 128 0.36 -4.95 -12.63
C LYS A 128 -0.55 -4.30 -13.67
N VAL A 129 -0.41 -4.73 -14.91
CA VAL A 129 -1.25 -4.30 -16.02
C VAL A 129 -1.90 -5.53 -16.61
N LEU A 130 -3.18 -5.42 -16.95
CA LEU A 130 -3.95 -6.42 -17.68
C LEU A 130 -4.48 -5.78 -18.97
N LEU A 131 -4.35 -6.47 -20.06
CA LEU A 131 -4.96 -6.06 -21.33
C LEU A 131 -6.39 -6.58 -21.40
N TRP A 132 -7.26 -5.89 -22.12
CA TRP A 132 -8.65 -6.28 -22.28
C TRP A 132 -8.83 -7.66 -22.93
N ASN A 133 -7.88 -8.10 -23.78
CA ASN A 133 -7.89 -9.44 -24.39
C ASN A 133 -7.62 -10.58 -23.39
N GLU A 134 -7.13 -10.28 -22.17
CA GLU A 134 -6.89 -11.27 -21.12
C GLU A 134 -8.12 -11.47 -20.23
N ILE A 135 -9.21 -10.70 -20.45
CA ILE A 135 -10.36 -10.59 -19.55
C ILE A 135 -11.57 -11.25 -20.18
N ASN A 136 -12.25 -12.12 -19.44
CA ASN A 136 -13.54 -12.68 -19.79
C ASN A 136 -14.68 -11.72 -19.39
N ASN A 137 -14.59 -11.17 -18.19
CA ASN A 137 -15.62 -10.29 -17.65
C ASN A 137 -15.05 -9.35 -16.60
N ALA A 138 -15.57 -8.12 -16.55
CA ALA A 138 -15.28 -7.16 -15.51
C ALA A 138 -16.57 -6.42 -15.15
N LEU A 139 -16.92 -6.42 -13.84
CA LEU A 139 -18.16 -5.80 -13.38
C LEU A 139 -18.05 -5.31 -11.93
N ILE A 140 -18.83 -4.32 -11.62
CA ILE A 140 -19.14 -3.90 -10.25
C ILE A 140 -20.55 -4.36 -9.92
N LYS A 141 -20.72 -4.99 -8.75
CA LYS A 141 -22.01 -5.36 -8.21
C LYS A 141 -21.95 -5.38 -6.69
N ASP A 142 -22.94 -4.78 -6.05
CA ASP A 142 -23.12 -4.76 -4.59
C ASP A 142 -21.84 -4.28 -3.84
N GLY A 143 -21.15 -3.26 -4.38
CA GLY A 143 -19.91 -2.74 -3.80
C GLY A 143 -18.69 -3.64 -3.96
N LEU A 144 -18.77 -4.68 -4.79
CA LEU A 144 -17.67 -5.57 -5.15
C LEU A 144 -17.25 -5.34 -6.60
N ILE A 145 -15.96 -5.18 -6.83
CA ILE A 145 -15.40 -5.28 -8.17
C ILE A 145 -14.96 -6.72 -8.41
N THR A 146 -15.38 -7.26 -9.55
CA THR A 146 -15.04 -8.62 -10.00
C THR A 146 -14.42 -8.52 -11.39
N ILE A 147 -13.21 -9.10 -11.56
CA ILE A 147 -12.52 -9.22 -12.84
C ILE A 147 -12.22 -10.69 -13.03
N ASP A 148 -12.83 -11.29 -14.06
CA ASP A 148 -12.61 -12.67 -14.46
C ASP A 148 -11.65 -12.71 -15.65
N LEU A 149 -10.58 -13.49 -15.52
CA LEU A 149 -9.52 -13.59 -16.51
C LEU A 149 -9.67 -14.87 -17.36
N LYS A 150 -9.29 -14.83 -18.64
CA LYS A 150 -9.31 -15.98 -19.56
C LYS A 150 -8.47 -17.17 -19.07
N ASN A 151 -7.54 -16.95 -18.12
CA ASN A 151 -6.75 -18.01 -17.50
C ASN A 151 -7.39 -18.64 -16.26
N ASN A 152 -8.71 -18.49 -16.07
CA ASN A 152 -9.52 -18.97 -14.94
C ASN A 152 -9.12 -18.38 -13.57
N LYS A 153 -8.45 -17.23 -13.56
CA LYS A 153 -8.19 -16.50 -12.32
C LYS A 153 -9.25 -15.45 -12.11
N LEU A 154 -9.85 -15.46 -10.91
CA LEU A 154 -10.84 -14.49 -10.48
C LEU A 154 -10.20 -13.48 -9.51
N PHE A 155 -10.36 -12.21 -9.81
CA PHE A 155 -10.04 -11.13 -8.89
C PHE A 155 -11.34 -10.51 -8.39
N GLN A 156 -11.57 -10.56 -7.06
CA GLN A 156 -12.74 -9.97 -6.43
C GLN A 156 -12.33 -9.20 -5.18
N LYS A 157 -12.76 -7.94 -5.06
CA LYS A 157 -12.46 -7.08 -3.91
C LYS A 157 -13.59 -6.09 -3.64
N GLU A 158 -13.74 -5.72 -2.36
CA GLU A 158 -14.64 -4.64 -1.95
C GLU A 158 -14.09 -3.27 -2.38
N ILE A 159 -14.98 -2.40 -2.82
CA ILE A 159 -14.70 -1.01 -3.18
C ILE A 159 -14.77 -0.14 -1.92
N ASP A 160 -13.93 0.89 -1.84
CA ASP A 160 -13.97 1.88 -0.75
C ASP A 160 -15.06 2.92 -1.06
N GLY A 161 -16.16 2.89 -0.28
CA GLY A 161 -17.30 3.78 -0.45
C GLY A 161 -18.51 3.12 -1.12
N HIS A 162 -19.58 3.91 -1.25
CA HIS A 162 -20.82 3.50 -1.89
C HIS A 162 -20.82 3.91 -3.35
N VAL A 163 -21.02 2.96 -4.26
CA VAL A 163 -21.21 3.21 -5.68
C VAL A 163 -22.72 3.24 -5.96
N SER A 164 -23.21 4.28 -6.65
CA SER A 164 -24.62 4.35 -7.03
C SER A 164 -24.93 3.35 -8.14
N ALA A 165 -26.20 2.89 -8.22
CA ALA A 165 -26.62 1.96 -9.25
C ALA A 165 -26.40 2.48 -10.69
N ASP A 166 -26.45 3.78 -10.89
CA ASP A 166 -26.21 4.41 -12.19
C ASP A 166 -24.74 4.30 -12.59
N ILE A 167 -23.83 4.57 -11.65
CA ILE A 167 -22.37 4.42 -11.87
C ILE A 167 -21.99 2.95 -12.07
N GLU A 168 -22.58 2.03 -11.30
CA GLU A 168 -22.37 0.58 -11.50
C GLU A 168 -22.79 0.17 -12.91
N LYS A 169 -23.94 0.62 -13.38
CA LYS A 169 -24.43 0.31 -14.72
C LYS A 169 -23.53 0.89 -15.80
N GLU A 170 -23.17 2.17 -15.69
CA GLU A 170 -22.30 2.85 -16.65
C GLU A 170 -20.92 2.16 -16.76
N PHE A 171 -20.31 1.84 -15.62
CA PHE A 171 -19.04 1.10 -15.59
C PHE A 171 -19.16 -0.30 -16.19
N ASN A 172 -20.24 -1.03 -15.86
CA ASN A 172 -20.47 -2.38 -16.39
C ASN A 172 -20.68 -2.36 -17.91
N ASP A 173 -21.39 -1.35 -18.43
CA ASP A 173 -21.60 -1.16 -19.87
C ASP A 173 -20.28 -0.80 -20.57
N PHE A 174 -19.46 0.06 -19.97
CA PHE A 174 -18.12 0.37 -20.45
C PHE A 174 -17.24 -0.88 -20.58
N CYS A 175 -17.18 -1.70 -19.54
CA CYS A 175 -16.41 -2.95 -19.56
C CYS A 175 -16.89 -3.93 -20.64
N LYS A 176 -18.21 -4.11 -20.78
CA LYS A 176 -18.81 -4.97 -21.79
C LYS A 176 -18.47 -4.51 -23.22
N GLN A 177 -18.53 -3.22 -23.48
CA GLN A 177 -18.20 -2.65 -24.78
C GLN A 177 -16.75 -2.99 -25.19
N HIS A 178 -15.79 -2.80 -24.26
CA HIS A 178 -14.37 -3.07 -24.55
C HIS A 178 -14.09 -4.57 -24.77
N ILE A 179 -14.70 -5.44 -23.95
CA ILE A 179 -14.54 -6.90 -24.10
C ILE A 179 -15.15 -7.38 -25.41
N ASN A 180 -16.34 -6.91 -25.78
CA ASN A 180 -17.01 -7.30 -27.02
C ASN A 180 -16.26 -6.79 -28.27
N ALA A 181 -15.73 -5.56 -28.23
CA ALA A 181 -14.96 -5.01 -29.34
C ALA A 181 -13.71 -5.85 -29.66
N ILE A 182 -13.07 -6.41 -28.65
CA ILE A 182 -11.89 -7.26 -28.85
C ILE A 182 -12.30 -8.64 -29.35
N ASN A 183 -13.32 -9.27 -28.78
CA ASN A 183 -13.79 -10.58 -29.21
C ASN A 183 -14.24 -10.56 -30.68
N ASN A 184 -14.95 -9.52 -31.11
CA ASN A 184 -15.35 -9.34 -32.52
C ASN A 184 -14.15 -9.19 -33.46
N ASN A 185 -13.09 -8.49 -33.05
CA ASN A 185 -11.87 -8.35 -33.83
C ASN A 185 -11.11 -9.68 -33.97
N ASP A 186 -11.07 -10.49 -32.90
CA ASP A 186 -10.46 -11.83 -32.93
C ASP A 186 -11.23 -12.80 -33.84
N GLU A 187 -12.57 -12.74 -33.88
CA GLU A 187 -13.38 -13.54 -34.80
C GLU A 187 -13.14 -13.17 -36.27
N VAL A 188 -13.06 -11.88 -36.59
CA VAL A 188 -12.81 -11.42 -37.98
C VAL A 188 -11.43 -11.84 -38.46
N LEU A 189 -10.41 -11.81 -37.61
CA LEU A 189 -9.06 -12.27 -37.94
C LEU A 189 -8.99 -13.78 -38.19
N ASN A 190 -9.73 -14.57 -37.43
CA ASN A 190 -9.78 -16.04 -37.58
C ASN A 190 -10.59 -16.50 -38.81
N LEU A 191 -11.51 -15.67 -39.33
CA LEU A 191 -12.27 -15.96 -40.55
C LEU A 191 -11.52 -15.56 -41.84
N SER A 192 -10.45 -14.76 -41.70
CA SER A 192 -9.64 -14.28 -42.83
C SER A 192 -8.32 -15.05 -43.03
N SER A 193 -8.04 -16.02 -42.18
CA SER A 193 -6.87 -16.92 -42.24
C SER A 193 -7.26 -18.30 -42.77
#